data_002d80ba120f6076aaeadbacddeacab6
#
_entry.id   002d80ba120f6076aaeadbacddeacab6
#
_cell.length_a   1.000
_cell.length_b   1.000
_cell.length_c   1.000
_cell.angle_alpha   90.00
_cell.angle_beta   90.00
_cell.angle_gamma   90.00
#
_symmetry.space_group_name_H-M   'P 1'
#
loop_
_entity.id
_entity.type
_entity.pdbx_description
1 polymer ?
#
loop_
_entity_poly.entity_id
_entity_poly.type
_entity_poly.pdbx_seq_one_letter_code
_entity_poly.pdbx_strand_id
1 'polypeptide(L)'
;MSTTKHEMIFCIVNAGFSSVVMDAAKEFGARGGTVIRARGTASHEAEKRFQITVEPEKEIVMIIIPSAIKDDILHALYRAVGLSTPGQGIAFSVPVDAAVGLSGDEAPADAPAE
;
A
#
# COMPACT_ATOMS: atom_id res chain seq x y z
N MET A 1 -4.60 21.40 11.17
CA MET A 1 -4.81 20.17 10.41
C MET A 1 -4.85 20.49 8.93
N SER A 2 -4.34 19.60 8.11
CA SER A 2 -4.43 19.78 6.67
C SER A 2 -5.89 19.79 6.23
N THR A 3 -6.22 20.65 5.26
CA THR A 3 -7.56 20.67 4.66
C THR A 3 -7.69 19.62 3.56
N THR A 4 -6.58 19.04 3.11
CA THR A 4 -6.59 18.00 2.09
C THR A 4 -6.97 16.67 2.73
N LYS A 5 -7.96 16.01 2.15
CA LYS A 5 -8.31 14.65 2.58
C LYS A 5 -7.31 13.66 2.05
N HIS A 6 -6.97 12.70 2.87
CA HIS A 6 -5.98 11.68 2.54
C HIS A 6 -6.56 10.28 2.73
N GLU A 7 -5.97 9.35 1.99
CA GLU A 7 -6.24 7.93 2.12
C GLU A 7 -4.92 7.21 2.35
N MET A 8 -4.98 6.12 3.11
CA MET A 8 -3.86 5.20 3.22
C MET A 8 -4.12 4.04 2.28
N ILE A 9 -3.21 3.83 1.34
CA ILE A 9 -3.25 2.66 0.47
C ILE A 9 -2.42 1.56 1.12
N PHE A 10 -3.01 0.39 1.24
CA PHE A 10 -2.29 -0.83 1.60
C PHE A 10 -2.20 -1.70 0.36
N CYS A 11 -1.00 -2.13 0.02
CA CYS A 11 -0.81 -3.04 -1.09
C CYS A 11 0.00 -4.22 -0.61
N ILE A 12 -0.61 -5.39 -0.58
CA ILE A 12 0.03 -6.61 -0.10
C ILE A 12 0.42 -7.43 -1.32
N VAL A 13 1.71 -7.66 -1.48
CA VAL A 13 2.26 -8.32 -2.67
C VAL A 13 3.24 -9.41 -2.28
N ASN A 14 3.56 -10.28 -3.22
CA ASN A 14 4.65 -11.22 -3.03
C ASN A 14 5.95 -10.47 -2.77
N ALA A 15 6.81 -11.04 -1.95
CA ALA A 15 8.10 -10.43 -1.64
C ALA A 15 8.88 -10.16 -2.92
N GLY A 16 9.53 -9.01 -2.99
CA GLY A 16 10.28 -8.57 -4.16
C GLY A 16 9.52 -7.64 -5.08
N PHE A 17 8.23 -7.40 -4.84
CA PHE A 17 7.42 -6.55 -5.71
C PHE A 17 7.14 -5.16 -5.16
N SER A 18 7.73 -4.80 -4.02
CA SER A 18 7.48 -3.47 -3.44
C SER A 18 7.95 -2.33 -4.35
N SER A 19 9.05 -2.51 -5.07
CA SER A 19 9.52 -1.48 -6.00
C SER A 19 8.57 -1.30 -7.18
N VAL A 20 7.98 -2.39 -7.66
CA VAL A 20 6.96 -2.31 -8.72
C VAL A 20 5.74 -1.54 -8.23
N VAL A 21 5.32 -1.79 -6.99
CA VAL A 21 4.22 -1.05 -6.37
C VAL A 21 4.53 0.44 -6.32
N MET A 22 5.71 0.79 -5.81
CA MET A 22 6.08 2.20 -5.68
C MET A 22 6.23 2.90 -7.03
N ASP A 23 6.80 2.23 -8.02
CA ASP A 23 6.93 2.80 -9.36
C ASP A 23 5.55 3.11 -9.96
N ALA A 24 4.62 2.17 -9.84
CA ALA A 24 3.26 2.38 -10.35
C ALA A 24 2.55 3.52 -9.62
N ALA A 25 2.67 3.57 -8.30
CA ALA A 25 2.02 4.61 -7.51
C ALA A 25 2.61 6.00 -7.79
N LYS A 26 3.92 6.08 -7.95
CA LYS A 26 4.58 7.37 -8.22
C LYS A 26 4.20 7.97 -9.55
N GLU A 27 3.88 7.16 -10.55
CA GLU A 27 3.38 7.67 -11.83
C GLU A 27 2.14 8.52 -11.67
N PHE A 28 1.33 8.26 -10.66
CA PHE A 28 0.07 8.97 -10.45
C PHE A 28 0.11 9.94 -9.26
N GLY A 29 1.30 10.22 -8.76
CA GLY A 29 1.48 11.30 -7.80
C GLY A 29 1.84 10.89 -6.38
N ALA A 30 1.99 9.60 -6.09
CA ALA A 30 2.48 9.18 -4.77
C ALA A 30 3.92 9.62 -4.60
N ARG A 31 4.29 10.03 -3.39
CA ARG A 31 5.64 10.50 -3.11
C ARG A 31 6.55 9.45 -2.52
N GLY A 32 6.04 8.65 -1.62
CA GLY A 32 6.81 7.60 -1.00
C GLY A 32 5.91 6.70 -0.18
N GLY A 33 6.48 5.69 0.42
CA GLY A 33 5.73 4.75 1.20
C GLY A 33 6.61 4.03 2.20
N THR A 34 5.98 3.17 2.99
CA THR A 34 6.65 2.33 3.97
C THR A 34 6.42 0.88 3.59
N VAL A 35 7.48 0.09 3.60
CA VAL A 35 7.40 -1.33 3.28
C VAL A 35 7.57 -2.14 4.55
N ILE A 36 6.65 -3.05 4.79
CA ILE A 36 6.69 -3.96 5.94
C ILE A 36 6.80 -5.37 5.40
N ARG A 37 7.75 -6.12 5.91
CA ARG A 37 7.87 -7.53 5.59
C ARG A 37 6.83 -8.32 6.36
N ALA A 38 6.22 -9.28 5.68
CA ALA A 38 5.14 -10.06 6.25
C ALA A 38 5.15 -11.48 5.71
N ARG A 39 4.30 -12.30 6.25
CA ARG A 39 4.09 -13.65 5.75
C ARG A 39 2.61 -13.85 5.51
N GLY A 40 2.31 -14.49 4.39
CA GLY A 40 0.95 -14.87 4.10
C GLY A 40 0.67 -16.27 4.63
N THR A 41 -0.56 -16.69 4.42
CA THR A 41 -0.94 -18.08 4.70
C THR A 41 -1.13 -18.77 3.36
N ALA A 42 -0.62 -20.00 3.25
CA ALA A 42 -0.86 -20.80 2.06
C ALA A 42 -2.29 -21.33 2.09
N SER A 43 -2.78 -21.70 0.92
CA SER A 43 -4.06 -22.37 0.86
C SER A 43 -3.98 -23.70 1.60
N HIS A 44 -5.07 -24.08 2.25
CA HIS A 44 -5.14 -25.36 2.93
C HIS A 44 -4.87 -26.54 1.99
N GLU A 45 -5.30 -26.41 0.74
CA GLU A 45 -5.05 -27.42 -0.28
C GLU A 45 -3.57 -27.61 -0.57
N ALA A 46 -2.82 -26.51 -0.67
CA ALA A 46 -1.39 -26.59 -0.95
C ALA A 46 -0.66 -27.31 0.18
N GLU A 47 -0.96 -26.99 1.43
CA GLU A 47 -0.35 -27.64 2.58
C GLU A 47 -0.69 -29.12 2.62
N LYS A 48 -1.95 -29.46 2.40
CA LYS A 48 -2.42 -30.83 2.40
C LYS A 48 -1.80 -31.65 1.29
N ARG A 49 -1.74 -31.06 0.10
CA ARG A 49 -1.23 -31.76 -1.09
C ARG A 49 0.25 -32.08 -1.00
N PHE A 50 1.04 -31.16 -0.48
CA PHE A 50 2.49 -31.32 -0.41
C PHE A 50 2.99 -31.73 0.97
N GLN A 51 2.10 -31.84 1.94
CA GLN A 51 2.43 -32.20 3.32
C GLN A 51 3.53 -31.34 3.93
N ILE A 52 3.49 -30.05 3.59
CA ILE A 52 4.45 -29.07 4.08
C ILE A 52 3.69 -27.83 4.54
N THR A 53 4.27 -27.13 5.50
CA THR A 53 3.78 -25.82 5.88
C THR A 53 4.36 -24.80 4.91
N VAL A 54 3.50 -24.06 4.25
CA VAL A 54 3.93 -23.02 3.31
C VAL A 54 3.52 -21.66 3.85
N GLU A 55 4.51 -20.83 4.09
CA GLU A 55 4.29 -19.46 4.55
C GLU A 55 4.95 -18.52 3.55
N PRO A 56 4.24 -18.16 2.46
CA PRO A 56 4.85 -17.30 1.46
C PRO A 56 5.20 -15.94 2.04
N GLU A 57 6.38 -15.48 1.71
CA GLU A 57 6.81 -14.14 2.11
C GLU A 57 6.06 -13.09 1.33
N LYS A 58 5.61 -12.09 2.03
CA LYS A 58 4.86 -10.96 1.48
C LYS A 58 5.53 -9.67 1.87
N GLU A 59 5.16 -8.62 1.16
CA GLU A 59 5.50 -7.26 1.54
C GLU A 59 4.22 -6.45 1.56
N ILE A 60 4.07 -5.62 2.57
CA ILE A 60 2.95 -4.69 2.68
C ILE A 60 3.50 -3.30 2.42
N VAL A 61 3.02 -2.65 1.36
CA VAL A 61 3.41 -1.29 1.05
C VAL A 61 2.29 -0.37 1.51
N MET A 62 2.64 0.59 2.36
CA MET A 62 1.70 1.57 2.90
C MET A 62 2.02 2.93 2.31
N ILE A 63 1.04 3.57 1.68
CA ILE A 63 1.25 4.84 1.00
C ILE A 63 0.12 5.79 1.39
N ILE A 64 0.46 6.96 1.94
CA ILE A 64 -0.54 7.99 2.21
C ILE A 64 -0.60 8.92 1.01
N ILE A 65 -1.79 9.10 0.47
CA ILE A 65 -2.01 9.89 -0.74
C ILE A 65 -3.19 10.83 -0.55
N PRO A 66 -3.25 11.92 -1.32
CA PRO A 66 -4.48 12.70 -1.38
C PRO A 66 -5.63 11.84 -1.92
N SER A 67 -6.82 12.02 -1.36
CA SER A 67 -7.98 11.25 -1.80
C SER A 67 -8.29 11.40 -3.27
N ALA A 68 -7.92 12.54 -3.85
CA ALA A 68 -8.20 12.85 -5.26
C ALA A 68 -7.53 11.86 -6.22
N ILE A 69 -6.40 11.27 -5.85
CA ILE A 69 -5.67 10.35 -6.74
C ILE A 69 -5.85 8.87 -6.37
N LYS A 70 -6.71 8.59 -5.40
CA LYS A 70 -6.90 7.23 -4.90
C LYS A 70 -7.28 6.24 -6.00
N ASP A 71 -8.28 6.58 -6.80
CA ASP A 71 -8.76 5.64 -7.82
C ASP A 71 -7.72 5.37 -8.89
N ASP A 72 -6.99 6.41 -9.31
CA ASP A 72 -5.92 6.24 -10.30
C ASP A 72 -4.84 5.31 -9.78
N ILE A 73 -4.48 5.48 -8.51
CA ILE A 73 -3.45 4.63 -7.91
C ILE A 73 -3.94 3.19 -7.76
N LEU A 74 -5.17 2.99 -7.29
CA LEU A 74 -5.71 1.64 -7.17
C LEU A 74 -5.76 0.92 -8.52
N HIS A 75 -6.16 1.63 -9.59
CA HIS A 75 -6.14 1.07 -10.92
C HIS A 75 -4.74 0.74 -11.40
N ALA A 76 -3.77 1.61 -11.14
CA ALA A 76 -2.39 1.37 -11.52
C ALA A 76 -1.84 0.12 -10.80
N LEU A 77 -2.14 -0.03 -9.52
CA LEU A 77 -1.72 -1.19 -8.75
C LEU A 77 -2.39 -2.47 -9.22
N TYR A 78 -3.66 -2.40 -9.59
CA TYR A 78 -4.35 -3.55 -10.17
C TYR A 78 -3.63 -4.06 -11.41
N ARG A 79 -3.25 -3.16 -12.30
CA ARG A 79 -2.56 -3.54 -13.54
C ARG A 79 -1.14 -4.03 -13.29
N ALA A 80 -0.43 -3.41 -12.36
CA ALA A 80 0.98 -3.71 -12.14
C ALA A 80 1.20 -4.96 -11.29
N VAL A 81 0.39 -5.16 -10.26
CA VAL A 81 0.65 -6.21 -9.26
C VAL A 81 -0.62 -6.95 -8.83
N GLY A 82 -1.72 -6.85 -9.55
CA GLY A 82 -2.96 -7.52 -9.17
C GLY A 82 -2.84 -9.03 -9.06
N LEU A 83 -3.92 -9.68 -8.65
CA LEU A 83 -3.90 -11.12 -8.37
C LEU A 83 -3.52 -11.98 -9.56
N SER A 84 -3.78 -11.52 -10.78
CA SER A 84 -3.43 -12.26 -11.99
C SER A 84 -2.01 -12.02 -12.48
N THR A 85 -1.23 -11.21 -11.75
CA THR A 85 0.16 -10.91 -12.08
C THR A 85 1.10 -11.69 -11.16
N PRO A 86 2.42 -11.75 -11.47
CA PRO A 86 3.37 -12.39 -10.56
C PRO A 86 3.41 -11.79 -9.15
N GLY A 87 3.07 -10.51 -8.98
CA GLY A 87 3.00 -9.89 -7.67
C GLY A 87 1.86 -10.42 -6.81
N GLN A 88 0.80 -10.92 -7.44
CA GLN A 88 -0.38 -11.48 -6.77
C GLN A 88 -0.90 -10.59 -5.65
N GLY A 89 -1.05 -9.31 -5.97
CA GLY A 89 -1.32 -8.29 -4.98
C GLY A 89 -2.79 -8.03 -4.72
N ILE A 90 -3.04 -7.54 -3.53
CA ILE A 90 -4.33 -7.00 -3.11
C ILE A 90 -4.08 -5.58 -2.64
N ALA A 91 -4.86 -4.64 -3.12
CA ALA A 91 -4.74 -3.25 -2.70
C ALA A 91 -6.08 -2.73 -2.22
N PHE A 92 -6.05 -1.92 -1.18
CA PHE A 92 -7.25 -1.29 -0.67
C PHE A 92 -6.88 0.03 0.00
N SER A 93 -7.88 0.87 0.21
CA SER A 93 -7.69 2.17 0.83
C SER A 93 -8.47 2.29 2.13
N VAL A 94 -7.92 3.09 3.05
CA VAL A 94 -8.54 3.40 4.33
C VAL A 94 -8.49 4.91 4.50
N PRO A 95 -9.62 5.56 4.82
CA PRO A 95 -9.58 7.01 5.04
C PRO A 95 -8.68 7.36 6.21
N VAL A 96 -7.92 8.44 6.05
CA VAL A 96 -7.06 8.97 7.11
C VAL A 96 -7.80 10.11 7.76
N ASP A 97 -8.13 9.95 9.04
CA ASP A 97 -8.88 10.96 9.77
C ASP A 97 -8.06 12.23 9.99
N ALA A 98 -6.81 12.05 10.39
CA ALA A 98 -5.89 13.18 10.62
C ALA A 98 -4.46 12.68 10.46
N ALA A 99 -3.57 13.56 10.01
CA ALA A 99 -2.16 13.23 9.85
C ALA A 99 -1.32 14.47 10.04
N VAL A 100 -0.10 14.27 10.52
CA VAL A 100 0.92 15.32 10.61
C VAL A 100 2.19 14.80 9.95
N GLY A 101 3.01 15.70 9.47
CA GLY A 101 4.31 15.33 8.91
C GLY A 101 4.27 14.95 7.44
N LEU A 102 3.13 15.12 6.77
CA LEU A 102 3.07 14.88 5.34
C LEU A 102 3.77 16.02 4.60
N SER A 103 4.54 15.66 3.58
CA SER A 103 5.29 16.64 2.82
C SER A 103 4.36 17.67 2.17
N GLY A 104 4.67 18.95 2.38
CA GLY A 104 3.87 20.05 1.86
C GLY A 104 2.58 20.28 2.62
N ASP A 105 2.33 19.52 3.68
CA ASP A 105 1.16 19.70 4.51
C ASP A 105 1.41 20.73 5.59
N GLU A 106 0.30 21.32 6.03
CA GLU A 106 0.30 22.23 7.16
C GLU A 106 0.27 21.47 8.45
N ALA A 107 0.81 22.07 9.50
CA ALA A 107 0.63 21.54 10.84
C ALA A 107 -0.85 21.58 11.22
N PRO A 108 -1.30 20.73 12.14
CA PRO A 108 -2.67 20.83 12.65
C PRO A 108 -2.97 22.23 13.15
N ALA A 109 -4.22 22.69 12.97
CA ALA A 109 -4.61 24.05 13.29
C ALA A 109 -4.34 24.42 14.75
N ASP A 110 -4.36 23.45 15.63
CA ASP A 110 -4.13 23.63 17.08
C ASP A 110 -2.69 23.33 17.50
N ALA A 111 -1.80 23.05 16.54
CA ALA A 111 -0.40 22.77 16.84
C ALA A 111 0.34 24.07 17.17
N PRO A 112 1.35 24.00 18.06
CA PRO A 112 2.20 25.17 18.30
C PRO A 112 2.93 25.57 17.03
N ALA A 113 3.14 26.87 16.85
CA ALA A 113 3.98 27.37 15.76
C ALA A 113 5.43 26.97 16.02
N GLU A 114 6.11 26.60 14.99
CA GLU A 114 7.52 26.24 15.06
C GLU A 114 8.39 27.28 14.40
#